data_69b1f20e36254f5e2d9102650b8ae2a3
#
_entry.id   69b1f20e36254f5e2d9102650b8ae2a3
#
_cell.length_a   1.000
_cell.length_b   1.000
_cell.length_c   1.000
_cell.angle_alpha   90.00
_cell.angle_beta   90.00
_cell.angle_gamma   90.00
#
_symmetry.space_group_name_H-M   'P 1'
#
loop_
_entity.id
_entity.type
_entity.pdbx_description
1 polymer ?
#
loop_
_entity_poly.entity_id
_entity_poly.type
_entity_poly.pdbx_seq_one_letter_code
_entity_poly.pdbx_strand_id
1 'polypeptide(L)'
;MDNKKRKLPEHFETEVNYSFLNGVNAYILKTGIENARMKIFKTKLTKYGGSFSDELTKDTTHIIMEANIEITRLLSILHVKTIPDHINLINTNWLSRCFREKSLVNTDNFIIKRNLPHSKPDVQHDSKTFEINPEDAVCENKKPPVSGTLKMSPVCRSSRIHIHESKQRKIEESESGKSSEYETSDEDVKLNAKVSVPSTEGMLKKGNWVCAQSSLNPIPNINSHITEKLEEMVKKYESTSDKWRAFGYQKAIQVLKKHPKQVTTWEEAKALPAIGAKLADKIWEIIESGGLRKLDEFKSNEEIKTLELFTNVWGAGAVTSRQWYQQGFRTLEDLKTKAKLTHQQEVGLKYYDDLLDRMSREEAGEIEETVRKTVETIHPELIAQACGSYRRGKPTCGDVDVLVTHPDGKSHKGIFYNLILKLKEQGFITDDLVSSESDGNQQKYLGVCQLPGKNRLHRRLDIIIVPYDEYACALVYFTGSAHFNRSLRHLAKKCGMSLSNHALRKDVIRKGTQKIYEGTVVPTPTEESVMTCLGVPYRPPDERDH
;
A
#
# COMPACT_ATOMS: atom_id res chain seq x y z
N MET A 1 -53.61 29.45 -30.19
CA MET A 1 -52.41 30.21 -29.77
C MET A 1 -51.29 29.23 -29.59
N ASP A 2 -50.40 29.22 -30.59
CA ASP A 2 -49.38 28.21 -30.80
C ASP A 2 -48.16 28.37 -29.87
N ASN A 3 -47.83 27.34 -29.18
CA ASN A 3 -46.57 27.22 -28.43
C ASN A 3 -45.50 26.58 -29.31
N LYS A 4 -44.73 27.40 -30.01
CA LYS A 4 -43.54 26.99 -30.74
C LYS A 4 -42.39 26.64 -29.76
N LYS A 5 -42.10 25.34 -29.62
CA LYS A 5 -40.84 24.86 -29.04
C LYS A 5 -39.69 25.23 -29.95
N ARG A 6 -38.76 26.10 -29.51
CA ARG A 6 -37.48 26.37 -30.16
C ARG A 6 -36.56 25.14 -29.97
N LYS A 7 -36.24 24.46 -31.07
CA LYS A 7 -35.14 23.52 -31.16
C LYS A 7 -33.80 24.32 -31.11
N LEU A 8 -32.93 23.94 -30.19
CA LEU A 8 -31.50 24.34 -30.22
C LEU A 8 -30.80 23.63 -31.38
N PRO A 9 -29.83 24.24 -32.04
CA PRO A 9 -29.13 23.62 -33.16
C PRO A 9 -28.23 22.50 -32.66
N GLU A 10 -28.30 21.37 -33.31
CA GLU A 10 -27.36 20.24 -33.17
C GLU A 10 -25.97 20.70 -33.63
N HIS A 11 -25.02 20.73 -32.72
CA HIS A 11 -23.61 20.81 -33.06
C HIS A 11 -23.23 19.53 -33.81
N PHE A 12 -23.03 19.64 -35.11
CA PHE A 12 -22.30 18.68 -35.91
C PHE A 12 -20.84 18.67 -35.41
N GLU A 13 -20.48 17.76 -34.52
CA GLU A 13 -19.09 17.38 -34.35
C GLU A 13 -18.67 16.64 -35.62
N THR A 14 -17.88 17.27 -36.44
CA THR A 14 -17.17 16.63 -37.54
C THR A 14 -16.25 15.58 -36.92
N GLU A 15 -16.57 14.28 -37.07
CA GLU A 15 -15.70 13.16 -36.75
C GLU A 15 -14.43 13.30 -37.61
N VAL A 16 -13.38 13.87 -37.06
CA VAL A 16 -12.05 13.81 -37.62
C VAL A 16 -11.57 12.36 -37.51
N ASN A 17 -11.53 11.68 -38.63
CA ASN A 17 -11.12 10.29 -38.74
C ASN A 17 -9.61 10.19 -38.52
N TYR A 18 -9.17 10.04 -37.27
CA TYR A 18 -7.76 9.93 -36.89
C TYR A 18 -7.25 8.50 -37.16
N SER A 19 -6.76 8.22 -38.37
CA SER A 19 -6.15 6.95 -38.78
C SER A 19 -4.63 6.93 -38.50
N PHE A 20 -4.18 7.37 -37.34
CA PHE A 20 -2.75 7.49 -37.04
C PHE A 20 -2.04 6.13 -36.79
N LEU A 21 -2.78 5.01 -36.68
CA LEU A 21 -2.22 3.67 -36.58
C LEU A 21 -2.28 2.89 -37.91
N ASN A 22 -2.49 3.58 -39.03
CA ASN A 22 -2.43 2.96 -40.34
C ASN A 22 -1.09 2.24 -40.54
N GLY A 23 -1.12 0.99 -41.04
CA GLY A 23 0.07 0.16 -41.24
C GLY A 23 0.50 -0.61 -39.98
N VAL A 24 -0.14 -0.42 -38.82
CA VAL A 24 0.08 -1.24 -37.63
C VAL A 24 -0.82 -2.46 -37.68
N ASN A 25 -0.25 -3.64 -37.96
CA ASN A 25 -0.93 -4.91 -37.81
C ASN A 25 -0.33 -5.65 -36.59
N ALA A 26 -1.10 -5.68 -35.50
CA ALA A 26 -0.60 -6.11 -34.21
C ALA A 26 -1.08 -7.50 -33.81
N TYR A 27 -0.14 -8.35 -33.37
CA TYR A 27 -0.44 -9.49 -32.51
C TYR A 27 -0.28 -9.04 -31.05
N ILE A 28 -1.32 -9.16 -30.23
CA ILE A 28 -1.28 -8.76 -28.82
C ILE A 28 -1.25 -10.01 -27.95
N LEU A 29 -0.12 -10.23 -27.27
CA LEU A 29 0.08 -11.39 -26.40
C LEU A 29 -0.85 -11.30 -25.18
N LYS A 30 -1.69 -12.31 -24.98
CA LYS A 30 -2.69 -12.34 -23.88
C LYS A 30 -2.06 -12.47 -22.49
N THR A 31 -0.87 -13.06 -22.41
CA THR A 31 -0.16 -13.29 -21.14
C THR A 31 0.21 -11.96 -20.46
N GLY A 32 -0.22 -11.77 -19.22
CA GLY A 32 0.06 -10.56 -18.43
C GLY A 32 -0.87 -9.39 -18.72
N ILE A 33 -1.71 -9.45 -19.76
CA ILE A 33 -2.67 -8.39 -20.10
C ILE A 33 -4.08 -8.83 -19.70
N GLU A 34 -4.73 -8.01 -18.87
CA GLU A 34 -6.12 -8.25 -18.47
C GLU A 34 -7.08 -8.21 -19.66
N ASN A 35 -8.12 -9.07 -19.64
CA ASN A 35 -9.09 -9.16 -20.73
C ASN A 35 -9.79 -7.82 -21.05
N ALA A 36 -10.03 -6.97 -20.05
CA ALA A 36 -10.63 -5.66 -20.26
C ALA A 36 -9.69 -4.72 -21.02
N ARG A 37 -8.40 -4.70 -20.64
CA ARG A 37 -7.34 -3.92 -21.32
C ARG A 37 -7.11 -4.42 -22.74
N MET A 38 -7.13 -5.74 -22.94
CA MET A 38 -7.07 -6.37 -24.26
C MET A 38 -8.20 -5.90 -25.16
N LYS A 39 -9.44 -5.89 -24.67
CA LYS A 39 -10.60 -5.41 -25.43
C LYS A 39 -10.47 -3.93 -25.81
N ILE A 40 -9.98 -3.08 -24.88
CA ILE A 40 -9.74 -1.66 -25.15
C ILE A 40 -8.67 -1.50 -26.25
N PHE A 41 -7.57 -2.24 -26.17
CA PHE A 41 -6.50 -2.20 -27.16
C PHE A 41 -7.03 -2.60 -28.54
N LYS A 42 -7.73 -3.69 -28.66
CA LYS A 42 -8.34 -4.16 -29.93
C LYS A 42 -9.31 -3.12 -30.49
N THR A 43 -10.25 -2.63 -29.68
CA THR A 43 -11.25 -1.63 -30.12
C THR A 43 -10.60 -0.32 -30.55
N LYS A 44 -9.64 0.20 -29.79
CA LYS A 44 -8.98 1.48 -30.13
C LYS A 44 -8.02 1.31 -31.31
N LEU A 45 -7.30 0.19 -31.41
CA LEU A 45 -6.43 -0.08 -32.54
C LEU A 45 -7.21 0.00 -33.85
N THR A 46 -8.34 -0.71 -33.94
CA THR A 46 -9.23 -0.66 -35.10
C THR A 46 -9.84 0.73 -35.31
N LYS A 47 -10.30 1.40 -34.25
CA LYS A 47 -10.85 2.77 -34.35
C LYS A 47 -9.87 3.76 -34.94
N TYR A 48 -8.57 3.59 -34.71
CA TYR A 48 -7.53 4.51 -35.17
C TYR A 48 -6.75 4.00 -36.41
N GLY A 49 -7.36 3.07 -37.18
CA GLY A 49 -6.86 2.62 -38.48
C GLY A 49 -5.84 1.49 -38.45
N GLY A 50 -5.52 0.93 -37.30
CA GLY A 50 -4.72 -0.29 -37.18
C GLY A 50 -5.55 -1.55 -37.26
N SER A 51 -4.90 -2.69 -37.43
CA SER A 51 -5.50 -4.03 -37.43
C SER A 51 -4.86 -4.92 -36.36
N PHE A 52 -5.57 -5.98 -35.95
CA PHE A 52 -5.02 -6.98 -35.06
C PHE A 52 -5.40 -8.40 -35.51
N SER A 53 -4.53 -9.35 -35.18
CA SER A 53 -4.79 -10.78 -35.35
C SER A 53 -4.66 -11.50 -34.02
N ASP A 54 -5.44 -12.57 -33.82
CA ASP A 54 -5.30 -13.46 -32.64
C ASP A 54 -4.23 -14.55 -32.87
N GLU A 55 -3.66 -14.61 -34.08
CA GLU A 55 -2.55 -15.50 -34.49
C GLU A 55 -1.45 -14.67 -35.17
N LEU A 56 -0.21 -15.18 -35.09
CA LEU A 56 0.92 -14.55 -35.76
C LEU A 56 0.80 -14.87 -37.28
N THR A 57 0.66 -13.81 -38.09
CA THR A 57 0.53 -13.91 -39.54
C THR A 57 1.74 -13.33 -40.25
N LYS A 58 1.89 -13.56 -41.57
CA LYS A 58 2.98 -12.97 -42.36
C LYS A 58 2.88 -11.44 -42.43
N ASP A 59 1.68 -10.89 -42.25
CA ASP A 59 1.42 -9.46 -42.30
C ASP A 59 1.56 -8.80 -40.92
N THR A 60 1.92 -9.53 -39.88
CA THR A 60 2.11 -8.98 -38.54
C THR A 60 3.34 -8.06 -38.50
N THR A 61 3.13 -6.81 -38.15
CA THR A 61 4.18 -5.79 -38.06
C THR A 61 4.67 -5.57 -36.61
N HIS A 62 3.80 -5.82 -35.64
CA HIS A 62 4.07 -5.56 -34.22
C HIS A 62 3.60 -6.73 -33.34
N ILE A 63 4.45 -7.18 -32.44
CA ILE A 63 4.06 -8.01 -31.30
C ILE A 63 4.04 -7.14 -30.07
N ILE A 64 2.86 -7.00 -29.44
CA ILE A 64 2.64 -6.17 -28.26
C ILE A 64 2.48 -7.07 -27.05
N MET A 65 3.34 -6.86 -26.04
CA MET A 65 3.41 -7.70 -24.85
C MET A 65 3.77 -6.87 -23.61
N GLU A 66 3.57 -7.42 -22.41
CA GLU A 66 4.05 -6.78 -21.19
C GLU A 66 5.58 -6.83 -21.09
N ALA A 67 6.18 -5.75 -20.55
CA ALA A 67 7.63 -5.58 -20.49
C ALA A 67 8.38 -6.62 -19.62
N ASN A 68 7.66 -7.29 -18.72
CA ASN A 68 8.21 -8.30 -17.80
C ASN A 68 8.19 -9.73 -18.37
N ILE A 69 7.77 -9.93 -19.62
CA ILE A 69 7.74 -11.23 -20.25
C ILE A 69 9.06 -11.47 -20.99
N GLU A 70 9.75 -12.54 -20.63
CA GLU A 70 11.00 -12.93 -21.28
C GLU A 70 10.77 -13.46 -22.71
N ILE A 71 11.73 -13.22 -23.61
CA ILE A 71 11.64 -13.65 -25.01
C ILE A 71 11.58 -15.16 -25.13
N THR A 72 12.29 -15.91 -24.30
CA THR A 72 12.21 -17.38 -24.24
C THR A 72 10.78 -17.88 -24.00
N ARG A 73 10.07 -17.21 -23.10
CA ARG A 73 8.66 -17.51 -22.81
C ARG A 73 7.74 -17.11 -23.98
N LEU A 74 8.01 -15.97 -24.63
CA LEU A 74 7.28 -15.56 -25.83
C LEU A 74 7.42 -16.59 -26.95
N LEU A 75 8.64 -17.05 -27.26
CA LEU A 75 8.91 -18.06 -28.28
C LEU A 75 8.19 -19.38 -27.97
N SER A 76 8.18 -19.80 -26.71
CA SER A 76 7.44 -20.98 -26.25
C SER A 76 5.93 -20.84 -26.44
N ILE A 77 5.33 -19.67 -26.15
CA ILE A 77 3.89 -19.42 -26.32
C ILE A 77 3.51 -19.38 -27.80
N LEU A 78 4.36 -18.81 -28.64
CA LEU A 78 4.12 -18.71 -30.08
C LEU A 78 4.47 -19.99 -30.84
N HIS A 79 5.08 -21.00 -30.20
CA HIS A 79 5.60 -22.22 -30.79
C HIS A 79 6.55 -21.97 -31.99
N VAL A 80 7.37 -20.91 -31.90
CA VAL A 80 8.35 -20.54 -32.92
C VAL A 80 9.77 -20.57 -32.37
N LYS A 81 10.76 -20.87 -33.21
CA LYS A 81 12.18 -20.86 -32.79
C LYS A 81 12.76 -19.44 -32.78
N THR A 82 12.32 -18.59 -33.68
CA THR A 82 12.78 -17.19 -33.80
C THR A 82 11.63 -16.30 -34.25
N ILE A 83 11.71 -15.02 -33.95
CA ILE A 83 10.78 -14.00 -34.42
C ILE A 83 11.43 -13.27 -35.58
N PRO A 84 10.75 -13.14 -36.73
CA PRO A 84 11.26 -12.45 -37.90
C PRO A 84 11.71 -11.01 -37.56
N ASP A 85 12.80 -10.54 -38.20
CA ASP A 85 13.42 -9.25 -37.88
C ASP A 85 12.53 -8.04 -38.23
N HIS A 86 11.64 -8.18 -39.19
CA HIS A 86 10.70 -7.12 -39.58
C HIS A 86 9.58 -6.89 -38.55
N ILE A 87 9.41 -7.77 -37.56
CA ILE A 87 8.37 -7.63 -36.54
C ILE A 87 8.94 -6.87 -35.34
N ASN A 88 8.34 -5.75 -34.98
CA ASN A 88 8.69 -4.97 -33.82
C ASN A 88 8.13 -5.60 -32.52
N LEU A 89 9.03 -5.92 -31.58
CA LEU A 89 8.63 -6.36 -30.23
C LEU A 89 8.48 -5.15 -29.34
N ILE A 90 7.26 -4.85 -28.91
CA ILE A 90 6.95 -3.59 -28.23
C ILE A 90 6.13 -3.85 -26.96
N ASN A 91 6.42 -3.09 -25.90
CA ASN A 91 5.64 -3.16 -24.67
C ASN A 91 4.30 -2.42 -24.80
N THR A 92 3.30 -2.86 -24.00
CA THR A 92 1.92 -2.33 -24.00
C THR A 92 1.81 -0.83 -23.73
N ASN A 93 2.83 -0.20 -23.12
CA ASN A 93 2.83 1.23 -22.82
C ASN A 93 2.88 2.08 -24.10
N TRP A 94 3.47 1.55 -25.17
CA TRP A 94 3.49 2.22 -26.48
C TRP A 94 2.07 2.47 -27.02
N LEU A 95 1.22 1.43 -27.07
CA LEU A 95 -0.17 1.60 -27.49
C LEU A 95 -0.93 2.57 -26.58
N SER A 96 -0.74 2.44 -25.27
CA SER A 96 -1.37 3.33 -24.30
C SER A 96 -0.98 4.79 -24.54
N ARG A 97 0.28 5.03 -24.93
CA ARG A 97 0.79 6.36 -25.25
C ARG A 97 0.26 6.89 -26.57
N CYS A 98 0.25 6.06 -27.64
CA CYS A 98 -0.36 6.43 -28.91
C CYS A 98 -1.83 6.85 -28.75
N PHE A 99 -2.60 6.12 -27.94
CA PHE A 99 -4.01 6.47 -27.69
C PHE A 99 -4.19 7.75 -26.88
N ARG A 100 -3.26 8.06 -25.97
CA ARG A 100 -3.30 9.29 -25.17
C ARG A 100 -2.92 10.51 -26.00
N GLU A 101 -1.86 10.39 -26.81
CA GLU A 101 -1.34 11.48 -27.64
C GLU A 101 -2.09 11.64 -28.98
N LYS A 102 -2.98 10.69 -29.30
CA LYS A 102 -3.72 10.63 -30.58
C LYS A 102 -2.80 10.75 -31.79
N SER A 103 -1.61 10.16 -31.71
CA SER A 103 -0.57 10.16 -32.74
C SER A 103 0.23 8.87 -32.70
N LEU A 104 0.89 8.51 -33.81
CA LEU A 104 1.84 7.40 -33.84
C LEU A 104 3.13 7.80 -33.14
N VAL A 105 3.37 7.24 -31.96
CA VAL A 105 4.56 7.53 -31.15
C VAL A 105 5.73 6.70 -31.63
N ASN A 106 6.95 7.27 -31.63
CA ASN A 106 8.17 6.53 -31.95
C ASN A 106 8.34 5.31 -31.02
N THR A 107 8.75 4.18 -31.59
CA THR A 107 8.86 2.89 -30.93
C THR A 107 10.13 2.70 -30.09
N ASP A 108 11.19 3.49 -30.30
CA ASP A 108 12.54 3.28 -29.77
C ASP A 108 12.60 3.08 -28.25
N ASN A 109 11.80 3.85 -27.51
CA ASN A 109 11.72 3.76 -26.05
C ASN A 109 10.85 2.60 -25.53
N PHE A 110 10.23 1.85 -26.42
CA PHE A 110 9.27 0.78 -26.08
C PHE A 110 9.67 -0.59 -26.65
N ILE A 111 10.77 -0.65 -27.40
CA ILE A 111 11.30 -1.88 -27.97
C ILE A 111 11.79 -2.81 -26.88
N ILE A 112 11.39 -4.07 -26.93
CA ILE A 112 11.89 -5.12 -26.07
C ILE A 112 13.11 -5.75 -26.75
N LYS A 113 14.28 -5.66 -26.11
CA LYS A 113 15.55 -6.17 -26.66
C LYS A 113 15.53 -7.70 -26.81
N ARG A 114 15.96 -8.20 -27.96
CA ARG A 114 16.00 -9.63 -28.32
C ARG A 114 17.27 -10.31 -27.76
N ASN A 115 17.51 -10.23 -26.44
CA ASN A 115 18.67 -10.92 -25.84
C ASN A 115 18.33 -12.40 -25.68
N LEU A 116 18.75 -13.23 -26.66
CA LEU A 116 18.83 -14.68 -26.51
C LEU A 116 20.10 -15.02 -25.72
N PRO A 117 20.06 -15.95 -24.75
CA PRO A 117 21.29 -16.50 -24.18
C PRO A 117 22.04 -17.21 -25.30
N HIS A 118 23.31 -16.85 -25.49
CA HIS A 118 24.19 -17.45 -26.47
C HIS A 118 24.22 -18.97 -26.28
N SER A 119 23.70 -19.72 -27.25
CA SER A 119 24.00 -21.15 -27.43
C SER A 119 25.49 -21.29 -27.72
N LYS A 120 26.16 -22.20 -26.99
CA LYS A 120 27.55 -22.60 -27.28
C LYS A 120 27.63 -23.06 -28.75
N PRO A 121 28.69 -22.71 -29.48
CA PRO A 121 28.84 -23.18 -30.86
C PRO A 121 29.07 -24.69 -30.87
N ASP A 122 28.30 -25.35 -31.74
CA ASP A 122 28.45 -26.76 -32.08
C ASP A 122 29.83 -27.02 -32.67
N VAL A 123 30.54 -27.96 -32.06
CA VAL A 123 31.81 -28.50 -32.55
C VAL A 123 31.55 -29.33 -33.78
N GLN A 124 31.92 -28.85 -34.97
CA GLN A 124 32.11 -29.69 -36.14
C GLN A 124 33.47 -30.44 -36.04
N HIS A 125 33.39 -31.73 -36.02
CA HIS A 125 34.49 -32.62 -36.27
C HIS A 125 35.08 -32.35 -37.65
N ASP A 126 36.40 -32.04 -37.70
CA ASP A 126 37.27 -32.59 -38.75
C ASP A 126 38.68 -32.83 -38.22
N SER A 127 39.14 -33.99 -38.53
CA SER A 127 40.36 -34.65 -38.16
C SER A 127 41.60 -34.05 -38.84
N LYS A 128 42.68 -33.84 -38.08
CA LYS A 128 44.05 -34.38 -38.37
C LYS A 128 45.13 -33.84 -37.43
N THR A 129 45.63 -34.73 -36.64
CA THR A 129 47.03 -35.20 -36.36
C THR A 129 48.16 -34.20 -36.10
N PHE A 130 48.91 -34.54 -34.98
CA PHE A 130 50.35 -34.41 -34.65
C PHE A 130 50.82 -33.00 -34.19
N GLU A 131 51.66 -32.83 -33.21
CA GLU A 131 52.53 -33.55 -32.24
C GLU A 131 52.88 -32.60 -31.07
N ILE A 132 52.89 -33.10 -29.87
CA ILE A 132 53.89 -33.31 -28.79
C ILE A 132 54.82 -32.13 -28.39
N ASN A 133 54.59 -31.67 -27.16
CA ASN A 133 55.45 -31.46 -25.98
C ASN A 133 56.61 -30.42 -25.95
N PRO A 134 57.15 -30.24 -24.74
CA PRO A 134 56.65 -29.55 -23.54
C PRO A 134 57.68 -28.54 -22.95
N GLU A 135 57.51 -28.20 -21.65
CA GLU A 135 58.47 -27.57 -20.72
C GLU A 135 58.56 -26.04 -20.79
N ASP A 136 58.57 -25.28 -19.77
CA ASP A 136 58.88 -25.24 -18.36
C ASP A 136 58.45 -23.86 -17.85
N ALA A 137 57.83 -23.79 -16.74
CA ALA A 137 58.31 -23.55 -15.40
C ALA A 137 58.53 -22.07 -14.98
N VAL A 138 57.87 -21.74 -13.89
CA VAL A 138 58.39 -21.09 -12.68
C VAL A 138 58.41 -19.56 -12.54
N CYS A 139 57.64 -19.11 -11.54
CA CYS A 139 57.89 -18.09 -10.49
C CYS A 139 58.31 -16.66 -10.89
N GLU A 140 57.83 -15.65 -10.27
CA GLU A 140 57.90 -15.16 -8.90
C GLU A 140 57.28 -13.74 -8.74
N ASN A 141 56.73 -13.55 -7.59
CA ASN A 141 56.49 -12.34 -6.82
C ASN A 141 57.30 -11.08 -7.13
N LYS A 142 56.64 -9.89 -6.99
CA LYS A 142 57.08 -8.84 -6.04
C LYS A 142 56.16 -7.61 -6.03
N LYS A 143 55.75 -7.21 -4.82
CA LYS A 143 55.30 -5.88 -4.38
C LYS A 143 56.52 -5.06 -3.93
N PRO A 144 56.29 -3.82 -3.41
CA PRO A 144 56.10 -2.50 -4.03
C PRO A 144 57.34 -1.60 -3.81
N PRO A 145 57.33 -0.27 -3.96
CA PRO A 145 57.34 0.56 -2.76
C PRO A 145 56.68 1.98 -2.83
N VAL A 146 56.51 2.48 -1.65
CA VAL A 146 55.96 3.67 -1.03
C VAL A 146 56.82 4.93 -1.24
N SER A 147 56.19 6.08 -0.99
CA SER A 147 56.64 7.43 -0.56
C SER A 147 56.51 8.52 -1.63
N GLY A 148 56.15 9.69 -1.32
CA GLY A 148 55.98 10.44 -0.09
C GLY A 148 55.58 11.88 -0.37
N THR A 149 54.90 12.42 0.59
CA THR A 149 54.95 13.75 1.22
C THR A 149 54.68 15.08 0.48
N LEU A 150 53.62 15.76 0.97
CA LEU A 150 53.55 17.14 1.53
C LEU A 150 53.55 18.35 0.55
N LYS A 151 52.51 19.19 0.58
CA LYS A 151 52.34 20.44 1.32
C LYS A 151 51.22 21.34 0.78
N MET A 152 50.33 21.71 1.70
CA MET A 152 49.78 23.01 2.07
C MET A 152 49.17 23.97 1.01
N SER A 153 48.01 24.37 1.40
CA SER A 153 47.08 25.47 1.03
C SER A 153 47.78 26.86 0.88
N PRO A 154 47.08 27.97 0.49
CA PRO A 154 45.67 28.31 0.75
C PRO A 154 44.95 29.23 -0.31
N VAL A 155 43.67 29.56 -0.01
CA VAL A 155 42.96 30.85 -0.18
C VAL A 155 42.03 31.05 -1.37
N CYS A 156 40.73 31.09 -0.98
CA CYS A 156 39.61 31.94 -1.41
C CYS A 156 39.39 32.34 -2.89
N ARG A 157 38.21 32.03 -3.41
CA ARG A 157 37.09 32.97 -3.68
C ARG A 157 35.95 32.39 -4.50
N SER A 158 34.75 32.62 -3.94
CA SER A 158 33.49 32.99 -4.57
C SER A 158 32.81 32.07 -5.58
N SER A 159 31.69 31.51 -5.10
CA SER A 159 30.34 31.53 -5.70
C SER A 159 30.19 31.33 -7.21
N ARG A 160 29.72 30.16 -7.57
CA ARG A 160 28.65 29.99 -8.59
C ARG A 160 27.89 28.71 -8.27
N ILE A 161 26.63 28.89 -7.93
CA ILE A 161 25.62 27.86 -7.76
C ILE A 161 25.37 27.26 -9.16
N HIS A 162 25.77 26.02 -9.37
CA HIS A 162 25.29 25.20 -10.45
C HIS A 162 24.18 24.30 -9.90
N ILE A 163 22.99 24.58 -10.35
CA ILE A 163 21.82 23.69 -10.18
C ILE A 163 22.13 22.45 -11.01
N HIS A 164 22.45 21.35 -10.34
CA HIS A 164 22.43 20.03 -10.94
C HIS A 164 21.00 19.49 -10.87
N GLU A 165 20.35 19.37 -12.01
CA GLU A 165 19.18 18.52 -12.21
C GLU A 165 19.54 17.08 -11.85
N SER A 166 19.11 16.66 -10.68
CA SER A 166 19.18 15.26 -10.30
C SER A 166 18.04 14.49 -10.97
N LYS A 167 18.39 13.61 -11.90
CA LYS A 167 17.53 12.60 -12.50
C LYS A 167 16.74 11.87 -11.41
N GLN A 168 15.42 12.02 -11.45
CA GLN A 168 14.49 11.22 -10.66
C GLN A 168 14.68 9.73 -10.99
N ARG A 169 15.35 9.01 -10.10
CA ARG A 169 15.22 7.55 -10.04
C ARG A 169 13.84 7.25 -9.45
N LYS A 170 13.01 6.51 -10.20
CA LYS A 170 11.83 5.86 -9.66
C LYS A 170 12.24 5.06 -8.43
N ILE A 171 11.83 5.53 -7.27
CA ILE A 171 11.88 4.76 -6.03
C ILE A 171 10.71 3.77 -6.14
N GLU A 172 11.02 2.49 -6.12
CA GLU A 172 10.01 1.46 -5.86
C GLU A 172 9.45 1.76 -4.48
N GLU A 173 8.18 2.14 -4.42
CA GLU A 173 7.46 2.39 -3.19
C GLU A 173 7.49 1.13 -2.34
N SER A 174 8.23 1.17 -1.25
CA SER A 174 8.12 0.17 -0.20
C SER A 174 6.69 0.24 0.37
N GLU A 175 6.05 -0.91 0.52
CA GLU A 175 4.62 -1.08 0.90
C GLU A 175 4.19 -0.48 2.24
N SER A 176 5.03 0.29 2.93
CA SER A 176 4.70 0.90 4.23
C SER A 176 3.90 2.21 4.14
N GLY A 177 3.70 2.78 2.96
CA GLY A 177 2.94 4.01 2.74
C GLY A 177 1.65 3.85 1.94
N LYS A 178 1.40 2.69 1.36
CA LYS A 178 0.07 2.38 0.82
C LYS A 178 -0.83 2.06 1.99
N SER A 179 -1.77 2.97 2.32
CA SER A 179 -3.01 2.55 2.94
C SER A 179 -3.49 1.38 2.08
N SER A 180 -3.27 0.15 2.57
CA SER A 180 -3.68 -1.02 1.83
C SER A 180 -5.18 -0.88 1.61
N GLU A 181 -5.59 -0.55 0.38
CA GLU A 181 -6.92 -0.87 -0.07
C GLU A 181 -7.02 -2.38 0.04
N TYR A 182 -7.41 -2.84 1.23
CA TYR A 182 -7.73 -4.22 1.49
C TYR A 182 -9.00 -4.49 0.71
N GLU A 183 -8.85 -4.84 -0.56
CA GLU A 183 -9.92 -5.50 -1.30
C GLU A 183 -10.16 -6.83 -0.59
N THR A 184 -11.30 -6.91 0.10
CA THR A 184 -11.81 -8.18 0.60
C THR A 184 -11.94 -9.10 -0.62
N SER A 185 -11.11 -10.15 -0.68
CA SER A 185 -11.22 -11.17 -1.72
C SER A 185 -12.59 -11.83 -1.62
N ASP A 186 -13.14 -12.26 -2.77
CA ASP A 186 -14.45 -12.91 -2.88
C ASP A 186 -14.59 -14.19 -2.04
N GLU A 187 -13.53 -14.66 -1.39
CA GLU A 187 -13.56 -15.79 -0.45
C GLU A 187 -14.26 -15.48 0.87
N ASP A 188 -14.31 -14.21 1.33
CA ASP A 188 -15.12 -13.80 2.48
C ASP A 188 -16.62 -13.96 2.21
N VAL A 189 -17.02 -14.03 0.93
CA VAL A 189 -18.42 -14.23 0.51
C VAL A 189 -18.83 -15.70 0.60
N LYS A 190 -17.88 -16.65 0.46
CA LYS A 190 -18.18 -18.09 0.46
C LYS A 190 -18.43 -18.68 1.85
N LEU A 191 -17.92 -18.05 2.91
CA LEU A 191 -18.16 -18.51 4.29
C LEU A 191 -19.53 -18.12 4.85
N ASN A 192 -20.24 -17.16 4.21
CA ASN A 192 -21.61 -16.77 4.57
C ASN A 192 -22.69 -17.23 3.56
N ALA A 193 -22.32 -17.96 2.51
CA ALA A 193 -23.23 -18.39 1.43
C ALA A 193 -23.81 -19.78 1.68
N LYS A 194 -24.38 -20.02 2.87
CA LYS A 194 -25.43 -21.04 3.07
C LYS A 194 -26.69 -20.38 3.61
N VAL A 195 -27.17 -19.36 2.92
CA VAL A 195 -28.56 -18.90 3.01
C VAL A 195 -28.97 -18.49 1.59
N SER A 196 -29.98 -19.17 1.10
CA SER A 196 -30.71 -18.96 -0.15
C SER A 196 -30.91 -17.48 -0.48
N VAL A 197 -30.71 -17.14 -1.75
CA VAL A 197 -31.03 -15.85 -2.35
C VAL A 197 -32.53 -15.59 -2.19
N PRO A 198 -32.96 -14.55 -1.46
CA PRO A 198 -34.27 -13.97 -1.62
C PRO A 198 -34.14 -12.69 -2.46
N SER A 199 -35.12 -12.53 -3.31
CA SER A 199 -35.49 -11.34 -4.08
C SER A 199 -35.26 -9.99 -3.38
N THR A 200 -34.97 -9.00 -4.16
CA THR A 200 -34.63 -7.59 -4.05
C THR A 200 -35.34 -6.70 -3.01
N GLU A 201 -35.91 -7.22 -1.93
CA GLU A 201 -36.57 -6.43 -0.88
C GLU A 201 -36.22 -6.83 0.57
N GLY A 202 -35.18 -7.60 0.77
CA GLY A 202 -34.62 -7.84 2.09
C GLY A 202 -33.75 -6.65 2.51
N MET A 203 -34.28 -5.68 3.24
CA MET A 203 -33.51 -4.69 4.00
C MET A 203 -32.32 -5.43 4.66
N LEU A 204 -31.08 -5.15 4.19
CA LEU A 204 -29.86 -5.51 4.89
C LEU A 204 -30.08 -5.19 6.37
N LYS A 205 -30.07 -6.20 7.26
CA LYS A 205 -30.15 -5.97 8.71
C LYS A 205 -28.90 -5.18 9.13
N LYS A 206 -28.99 -3.84 8.99
CA LYS A 206 -27.86 -2.92 9.16
C LYS A 206 -27.26 -2.96 10.56
N GLY A 207 -28.04 -3.38 11.57
CA GLY A 207 -27.59 -3.54 12.95
C GLY A 207 -26.51 -4.62 13.19
N ASN A 208 -26.29 -5.55 12.25
CA ASN A 208 -25.28 -6.62 12.40
C ASN A 208 -23.86 -6.19 11.98
N TRP A 209 -23.71 -4.99 11.40
CA TRP A 209 -22.40 -4.48 11.00
C TRP A 209 -21.63 -3.96 12.21
N VAL A 210 -20.32 -4.24 12.26
CA VAL A 210 -19.44 -3.74 13.32
C VAL A 210 -19.51 -2.22 13.43
N CYS A 211 -19.52 -1.50 12.31
CA CYS A 211 -19.64 -0.05 12.29
C CYS A 211 -21.02 0.49 12.74
N ALA A 212 -22.02 -0.36 12.88
CA ALA A 212 -23.33 0.02 13.42
C ALA A 212 -23.45 -0.25 14.94
N GLN A 213 -22.45 -0.93 15.53
CA GLN A 213 -22.44 -1.28 16.95
C GLN A 213 -21.49 -0.36 17.71
N SER A 214 -21.79 -0.11 18.99
CA SER A 214 -20.83 0.51 19.90
C SER A 214 -19.70 -0.48 20.23
N SER A 215 -18.47 0.02 20.30
CA SER A 215 -17.36 -0.77 20.84
C SER A 215 -17.29 -0.72 22.36
N LEU A 216 -17.98 0.25 22.97
CA LEU A 216 -18.09 0.31 24.42
C LEU A 216 -18.87 -0.91 24.91
N ASN A 217 -18.19 -1.72 25.69
CA ASN A 217 -18.82 -2.85 26.34
C ASN A 217 -19.02 -2.47 27.82
N PRO A 218 -20.27 -2.37 28.29
CA PRO A 218 -20.53 -2.08 29.70
C PRO A 218 -20.07 -3.22 30.64
N ILE A 219 -19.75 -4.37 30.06
CA ILE A 219 -19.30 -5.55 30.81
C ILE A 219 -17.78 -5.67 30.67
N PRO A 220 -17.02 -5.76 31.77
CA PRO A 220 -15.59 -6.05 31.72
C PRO A 220 -15.30 -7.31 30.90
N ASN A 221 -14.17 -7.35 30.21
CA ASN A 221 -13.75 -8.54 29.48
C ASN A 221 -13.39 -9.67 30.47
N ILE A 222 -14.37 -10.48 30.84
CA ILE A 222 -14.19 -11.63 31.75
C ILE A 222 -13.41 -12.79 31.13
N ASN A 223 -13.17 -12.75 29.79
CA ASN A 223 -12.36 -13.71 29.05
C ASN A 223 -10.96 -13.15 28.72
N SER A 224 -10.45 -12.19 29.53
CA SER A 224 -9.16 -11.52 29.27
C SER A 224 -8.00 -12.51 29.17
N HIS A 225 -7.93 -13.50 30.04
CA HIS A 225 -6.92 -14.55 30.04
C HIS A 225 -6.85 -15.33 28.70
N ILE A 226 -7.98 -15.51 28.02
CA ILE A 226 -8.05 -16.13 26.69
C ILE A 226 -7.65 -15.11 25.63
N THR A 227 -8.27 -13.90 25.65
CA THR A 227 -8.07 -12.91 24.60
C THR A 227 -6.63 -12.41 24.53
N GLU A 228 -5.93 -12.27 25.66
CA GLU A 228 -4.51 -11.88 25.71
C GLU A 228 -3.61 -12.89 24.96
N LYS A 229 -3.82 -14.20 25.19
CA LYS A 229 -3.06 -15.24 24.48
C LYS A 229 -3.37 -15.27 22.98
N LEU A 230 -4.62 -15.03 22.60
CA LEU A 230 -5.00 -14.94 21.21
C LEU A 230 -4.44 -13.65 20.54
N GLU A 231 -4.30 -12.54 21.27
CA GLU A 231 -3.65 -11.31 20.79
C GLU A 231 -2.14 -11.51 20.55
N GLU A 232 -1.47 -12.26 21.44
CA GLU A 232 -0.08 -12.69 21.21
C GLU A 232 0.03 -13.52 19.89
N MET A 233 -0.92 -14.42 19.64
CA MET A 233 -0.96 -15.21 18.39
C MET A 233 -1.17 -14.34 17.15
N VAL A 234 -2.02 -13.30 17.23
CA VAL A 234 -2.21 -12.35 16.14
C VAL A 234 -0.89 -11.71 15.75
N LYS A 235 -0.13 -11.17 16.70
CA LYS A 235 1.18 -10.55 16.46
C LYS A 235 2.16 -11.52 15.76
N LYS A 236 2.19 -12.79 16.18
CA LYS A 236 3.05 -13.81 15.56
C LYS A 236 2.64 -14.12 14.12
N TYR A 237 1.34 -14.17 13.81
CA TYR A 237 0.89 -14.38 12.45
C TYR A 237 1.10 -13.13 11.55
N GLU A 238 1.00 -11.93 12.10
CA GLU A 238 1.31 -10.69 11.38
C GLU A 238 2.78 -10.62 11.00
N SER A 239 3.71 -10.94 11.92
CA SER A 239 5.15 -10.97 11.64
C SER A 239 5.54 -12.04 10.60
N THR A 240 4.80 -13.13 10.50
CA THR A 240 5.01 -14.19 9.50
C THR A 240 4.22 -14.02 8.21
N SER A 241 3.54 -12.88 8.01
CA SER A 241 2.67 -12.57 6.85
C SER A 241 1.44 -13.48 6.71
N ASP A 242 1.03 -14.21 7.73
CA ASP A 242 -0.19 -15.02 7.70
C ASP A 242 -1.42 -14.18 8.11
N LYS A 243 -1.76 -13.25 7.24
CA LYS A 243 -2.85 -12.27 7.47
C LYS A 243 -4.21 -12.93 7.68
N TRP A 244 -4.45 -14.08 7.04
CA TRP A 244 -5.73 -14.79 7.16
C TRP A 244 -5.94 -15.42 8.52
N ARG A 245 -4.90 -16.06 9.06
CA ARG A 245 -4.97 -16.59 10.43
C ARG A 245 -5.07 -15.44 11.43
N ALA A 246 -4.25 -14.40 11.32
CA ALA A 246 -4.35 -13.22 12.17
C ALA A 246 -5.79 -12.66 12.20
N PHE A 247 -6.42 -12.48 11.05
CA PHE A 247 -7.80 -12.01 10.95
C PHE A 247 -8.83 -12.95 11.61
N GLY A 248 -8.66 -14.27 11.45
CA GLY A 248 -9.51 -15.27 12.14
C GLY A 248 -9.45 -15.14 13.66
N TYR A 249 -8.24 -14.95 14.20
CA TYR A 249 -8.04 -14.72 15.65
C TYR A 249 -8.62 -13.38 16.10
N GLN A 250 -8.42 -12.29 15.32
CA GLN A 250 -9.01 -10.99 15.64
C GLN A 250 -10.54 -11.05 15.77
N LYS A 251 -11.22 -11.78 14.86
CA LYS A 251 -12.68 -12.00 14.95
C LYS A 251 -13.07 -12.74 16.24
N ALA A 252 -12.34 -13.80 16.59
CA ALA A 252 -12.61 -14.57 17.81
C ALA A 252 -12.41 -13.72 19.07
N ILE A 253 -11.35 -12.91 19.12
CA ILE A 253 -11.07 -11.97 20.22
C ILE A 253 -12.25 -11.01 20.41
N GLN A 254 -12.78 -10.43 19.33
CA GLN A 254 -13.91 -9.52 19.41
C GLN A 254 -15.16 -10.17 19.98
N VAL A 255 -15.42 -11.41 19.59
CA VAL A 255 -16.57 -12.17 20.09
C VAL A 255 -16.41 -12.49 21.58
N LEU A 256 -15.22 -12.93 21.99
CA LEU A 256 -14.91 -13.25 23.39
C LEU A 256 -14.99 -12.02 24.29
N LYS A 257 -14.49 -10.86 23.85
CA LYS A 257 -14.56 -9.59 24.59
C LYS A 257 -16.00 -9.12 24.82
N LYS A 258 -16.92 -9.43 23.89
CA LYS A 258 -18.34 -9.07 24.00
C LYS A 258 -19.19 -10.14 24.70
N HIS A 259 -18.63 -11.32 24.95
CA HIS A 259 -19.39 -12.40 25.55
C HIS A 259 -19.62 -12.15 27.05
N PRO A 260 -20.91 -12.14 27.52
CA PRO A 260 -21.25 -11.72 28.87
C PRO A 260 -20.94 -12.77 29.94
N LYS A 261 -20.47 -13.97 29.54
CA LYS A 261 -20.12 -15.07 30.45
C LYS A 261 -18.67 -15.51 30.23
N GLN A 262 -18.05 -16.01 31.30
CA GLN A 262 -16.76 -16.66 31.14
C GLN A 262 -16.97 -17.97 30.36
N VAL A 263 -16.14 -18.17 29.34
CA VAL A 263 -16.11 -19.41 28.56
C VAL A 263 -15.29 -20.43 29.36
N THR A 264 -15.92 -21.56 29.70
CA THR A 264 -15.36 -22.60 30.58
C THR A 264 -15.26 -23.95 29.91
N THR A 265 -15.93 -24.17 28.77
CA THR A 265 -15.92 -25.46 28.07
C THR A 265 -15.62 -25.29 26.58
N TRP A 266 -15.21 -26.40 25.96
CA TRP A 266 -14.97 -26.44 24.51
C TRP A 266 -16.26 -26.18 23.71
N GLU A 267 -17.39 -26.73 24.16
CA GLU A 267 -18.70 -26.61 23.53
C GLU A 267 -19.18 -25.14 23.53
N GLU A 268 -19.00 -24.47 24.67
CA GLU A 268 -19.32 -23.03 24.79
C GLU A 268 -18.47 -22.21 23.80
N ALA A 269 -17.14 -22.45 23.75
CA ALA A 269 -16.25 -21.79 22.82
C ALA A 269 -16.68 -22.03 21.37
N LYS A 270 -17.00 -23.29 21.03
CA LYS A 270 -17.40 -23.69 19.67
C LYS A 270 -18.75 -23.13 19.25
N ALA A 271 -19.66 -22.88 20.17
CA ALA A 271 -20.99 -22.29 19.90
C ALA A 271 -20.90 -20.80 19.56
N LEU A 272 -19.81 -20.13 19.91
CA LEU A 272 -19.63 -18.71 19.63
C LEU A 272 -19.45 -18.44 18.12
N PRO A 273 -20.04 -17.33 17.60
CA PRO A 273 -19.88 -16.97 16.19
C PRO A 273 -18.38 -16.73 15.85
N ALA A 274 -17.99 -17.06 14.64
CA ALA A 274 -16.61 -16.97 14.13
C ALA A 274 -15.58 -17.87 14.82
N ILE A 275 -15.97 -18.76 15.74
CA ILE A 275 -15.09 -19.75 16.38
C ILE A 275 -15.35 -21.13 15.78
N GLY A 276 -14.40 -21.62 14.98
CA GLY A 276 -14.40 -22.97 14.43
C GLY A 276 -13.76 -23.97 15.38
N ALA A 277 -13.87 -25.28 15.11
CA ALA A 277 -13.31 -26.34 15.96
C ALA A 277 -11.84 -26.10 16.32
N LYS A 278 -10.96 -25.79 15.34
CA LYS A 278 -9.53 -25.53 15.57
C LYS A 278 -9.24 -24.33 16.47
N LEU A 279 -10.12 -23.35 16.53
CA LEU A 279 -10.01 -22.21 17.45
C LEU A 279 -10.57 -22.57 18.82
N ALA A 280 -11.68 -23.32 18.88
CA ALA A 280 -12.22 -23.87 20.10
C ALA A 280 -11.21 -24.78 20.81
N ASP A 281 -10.47 -25.63 20.08
CA ASP A 281 -9.38 -26.48 20.64
C ASP A 281 -8.31 -25.62 21.34
N LYS A 282 -7.93 -24.48 20.74
CA LYS A 282 -6.93 -23.59 21.33
C LYS A 282 -7.45 -22.80 22.52
N ILE A 283 -8.70 -22.36 22.44
CA ILE A 283 -9.36 -21.70 23.58
C ILE A 283 -9.44 -22.64 24.75
N TRP A 284 -9.81 -23.91 24.50
CA TRP A 284 -9.88 -24.95 25.50
C TRP A 284 -8.49 -25.24 26.10
N GLU A 285 -7.45 -25.36 25.28
CA GLU A 285 -6.08 -25.51 25.75
C GLU A 285 -5.65 -24.37 26.70
N ILE A 286 -6.03 -23.11 26.38
CA ILE A 286 -5.76 -21.95 27.25
C ILE A 286 -6.53 -22.05 28.56
N ILE A 287 -7.78 -22.49 28.52
CA ILE A 287 -8.61 -22.66 29.74
C ILE A 287 -8.03 -23.73 30.65
N GLU A 288 -7.62 -24.88 30.11
CA GLU A 288 -7.08 -25.99 30.89
C GLU A 288 -5.68 -25.74 31.45
N SER A 289 -4.77 -25.20 30.62
CA SER A 289 -3.35 -25.12 30.93
C SER A 289 -2.86 -23.71 31.29
N GLY A 290 -3.69 -22.67 31.07
CA GLY A 290 -3.29 -21.26 31.18
C GLY A 290 -2.33 -20.81 30.07
N GLY A 291 -1.96 -21.70 29.14
CA GLY A 291 -1.00 -21.48 28.06
C GLY A 291 -1.49 -21.92 26.70
N LEU A 292 -0.65 -21.80 25.68
CA LEU A 292 -0.91 -22.28 24.34
C LEU A 292 0.39 -22.82 23.73
N ARG A 293 0.52 -24.13 23.58
CA ARG A 293 1.72 -24.80 23.03
C ARG A 293 2.19 -24.19 21.71
N LYS A 294 1.23 -23.82 20.84
CA LYS A 294 1.57 -23.17 19.57
C LYS A 294 2.26 -21.81 19.75
N LEU A 295 1.92 -21.09 20.80
CA LEU A 295 2.59 -19.84 21.15
C LEU A 295 4.00 -20.09 21.68
N ASP A 296 4.20 -21.15 22.47
CA ASP A 296 5.51 -21.54 22.99
C ASP A 296 6.42 -22.07 21.87
N GLU A 297 5.88 -22.81 20.90
CA GLU A 297 6.58 -23.17 19.67
C GLU A 297 7.06 -21.93 18.90
N PHE A 298 6.21 -20.90 18.79
CA PHE A 298 6.59 -19.63 18.15
C PHE A 298 7.65 -18.88 18.96
N LYS A 299 7.54 -18.89 20.29
CA LYS A 299 8.53 -18.27 21.18
C LYS A 299 9.88 -19.01 21.18
N SER A 300 9.91 -20.30 20.92
CA SER A 300 11.15 -21.09 20.82
C SER A 300 11.79 -21.04 19.42
N ASN A 301 11.05 -20.67 18.40
CA ASN A 301 11.53 -20.65 17.02
C ASN A 301 12.36 -19.39 16.73
N GLU A 302 13.67 -19.57 16.50
CA GLU A 302 14.61 -18.47 16.23
C GLU A 302 14.29 -17.69 14.95
N GLU A 303 13.76 -18.34 13.92
CA GLU A 303 13.33 -17.64 12.72
C GLU A 303 12.21 -16.64 13.04
N ILE A 304 11.20 -17.08 13.78
CA ILE A 304 10.05 -16.23 14.13
C ILE A 304 10.46 -15.07 15.04
N LYS A 305 11.35 -15.31 16.01
CA LYS A 305 11.91 -14.22 16.83
C LYS A 305 12.65 -13.19 15.98
N THR A 306 13.49 -13.66 15.07
CA THR A 306 14.24 -12.77 14.19
C THR A 306 13.33 -11.99 13.24
N LEU A 307 12.30 -12.65 12.68
CA LEU A 307 11.33 -11.98 11.84
C LEU A 307 10.54 -10.93 12.62
N GLU A 308 10.16 -11.21 13.86
CA GLU A 308 9.50 -10.23 14.74
C GLU A 308 10.42 -9.05 15.06
N LEU A 309 11.69 -9.32 15.40
CA LEU A 309 12.69 -8.28 15.62
C LEU A 309 12.80 -7.35 14.40
N PHE A 310 12.84 -7.90 13.20
CA PHE A 310 13.00 -7.14 11.97
C PHE A 310 11.71 -6.43 11.53
N THR A 311 10.54 -7.04 11.74
CA THR A 311 9.26 -6.39 11.41
C THR A 311 8.94 -5.20 12.32
N ASN A 312 9.56 -5.12 13.47
CA ASN A 312 9.46 -3.98 14.37
C ASN A 312 10.30 -2.78 13.92
N VAL A 313 11.23 -2.95 12.97
CA VAL A 313 11.93 -1.82 12.34
C VAL A 313 10.95 -1.04 11.48
N TRP A 314 10.76 0.23 11.76
CA TRP A 314 9.87 1.06 10.95
C TRP A 314 10.36 1.11 9.49
N GLY A 315 9.46 0.94 8.54
CA GLY A 315 9.80 0.81 7.12
C GLY A 315 10.20 -0.62 6.68
N ALA A 316 10.15 -1.60 7.58
CA ALA A 316 10.37 -3.01 7.26
C ALA A 316 9.11 -3.84 7.49
N GLY A 317 8.47 -4.27 6.42
CA GLY A 317 7.37 -5.23 6.49
C GLY A 317 7.87 -6.67 6.52
N ALA A 318 6.95 -7.63 6.69
CA ALA A 318 7.26 -9.04 6.77
C ALA A 318 8.00 -9.61 5.54
N VAL A 319 7.85 -9.01 4.35
CA VAL A 319 8.60 -9.39 3.14
C VAL A 319 10.07 -8.99 3.28
N THR A 320 10.34 -7.74 3.63
CA THR A 320 11.70 -7.23 3.86
C THR A 320 12.40 -7.99 4.98
N SER A 321 11.71 -8.23 6.09
CA SER A 321 12.23 -9.00 7.23
C SER A 321 12.63 -10.42 6.83
N ARG A 322 11.82 -11.08 6.00
CA ARG A 322 12.16 -12.41 5.47
C ARG A 322 13.34 -12.39 4.52
N GLN A 323 13.46 -11.35 3.68
CA GLN A 323 14.63 -11.17 2.80
C GLN A 323 15.92 -11.00 3.63
N TRP A 324 15.90 -10.17 4.68
CA TRP A 324 17.04 -10.01 5.57
C TRP A 324 17.42 -11.32 6.29
N TYR A 325 16.41 -12.07 6.77
CA TYR A 325 16.64 -13.38 7.38
C TYR A 325 17.30 -14.35 6.38
N GLN A 326 16.83 -14.39 5.12
CA GLN A 326 17.40 -15.24 4.05
C GLN A 326 18.81 -14.82 3.66
N GLN A 327 19.16 -13.53 3.79
CA GLN A 327 20.51 -13.02 3.60
C GLN A 327 21.46 -13.38 4.76
N GLY A 328 20.94 -14.04 5.81
CA GLY A 328 21.75 -14.50 6.94
C GLY A 328 21.79 -13.52 8.12
N PHE A 329 21.08 -12.38 8.06
CA PHE A 329 21.02 -11.45 9.18
C PHE A 329 20.17 -12.00 10.32
N ARG A 330 20.60 -11.74 11.58
CA ARG A 330 19.93 -12.25 12.78
C ARG A 330 19.71 -11.19 13.85
N THR A 331 20.48 -10.09 13.80
CA THR A 331 20.47 -9.03 14.81
C THR A 331 20.24 -7.65 14.17
N LEU A 332 19.84 -6.66 14.97
CA LEU A 332 19.75 -5.28 14.51
C LEU A 332 21.11 -4.71 14.12
N GLU A 333 22.19 -5.19 14.74
CA GLU A 333 23.55 -4.80 14.41
C GLU A 333 23.98 -5.33 13.02
N ASP A 334 23.54 -6.54 12.65
CA ASP A 334 23.73 -7.03 11.28
C ASP A 334 23.06 -6.10 10.26
N LEU A 335 21.85 -5.60 10.58
CA LEU A 335 21.14 -4.66 9.70
C LEU A 335 21.87 -3.34 9.58
N LYS A 336 22.36 -2.77 10.69
CA LYS A 336 23.09 -1.50 10.69
C LYS A 336 24.39 -1.58 9.89
N THR A 337 25.11 -2.71 9.97
CA THR A 337 26.47 -2.84 9.44
C THR A 337 26.54 -3.48 8.06
N LYS A 338 25.58 -4.35 7.70
CA LYS A 338 25.67 -5.22 6.51
C LYS A 338 24.50 -5.05 5.54
N ALA A 339 23.33 -4.60 6.00
CA ALA A 339 22.15 -4.49 5.15
C ALA A 339 22.17 -3.20 4.34
N LYS A 340 21.65 -3.27 3.10
CA LYS A 340 21.33 -2.06 2.34
C LYS A 340 19.97 -1.57 2.79
N LEU A 341 19.97 -0.51 3.59
CA LEU A 341 18.77 0.08 4.15
C LEU A 341 18.24 1.20 3.27
N THR A 342 16.94 1.44 3.35
CA THR A 342 16.32 2.69 2.90
C THR A 342 16.43 3.74 4.01
N HIS A 343 16.35 5.03 3.67
CA HIS A 343 16.35 6.11 4.67
C HIS A 343 15.34 5.89 5.80
N GLN A 344 14.14 5.43 5.46
CA GLN A 344 13.10 5.11 6.43
C GLN A 344 13.52 4.00 7.41
N GLN A 345 14.20 2.97 6.91
CA GLN A 345 14.70 1.85 7.73
C GLN A 345 15.88 2.28 8.61
N GLU A 346 16.73 3.18 8.11
CA GLU A 346 17.82 3.78 8.90
C GLU A 346 17.26 4.57 10.09
N VAL A 347 16.26 5.42 9.85
CA VAL A 347 15.56 6.16 10.93
C VAL A 347 14.84 5.19 11.87
N GLY A 348 14.17 4.15 11.33
CA GLY A 348 13.53 3.12 12.12
C GLY A 348 14.47 2.34 13.04
N LEU A 349 15.71 2.07 12.58
CA LEU A 349 16.75 1.45 13.40
C LEU A 349 17.38 2.43 14.40
N LYS A 350 17.52 3.70 14.02
CA LYS A 350 18.04 4.77 14.91
C LYS A 350 17.18 4.92 16.17
N TYR A 351 15.87 4.87 16.01
CA TYR A 351 14.89 5.08 17.08
C TYR A 351 14.09 3.82 17.42
N TYR A 352 14.69 2.64 17.24
CA TYR A 352 14.01 1.36 17.36
C TYR A 352 13.23 1.20 18.66
N ASP A 353 13.90 1.42 19.80
CA ASP A 353 13.29 1.27 21.12
C ASP A 353 12.24 2.35 21.41
N ASP A 354 12.53 3.60 21.05
CA ASP A 354 11.62 4.73 21.24
C ASP A 354 10.29 4.54 20.48
N LEU A 355 10.37 4.01 19.24
CA LEU A 355 9.20 3.81 18.39
C LEU A 355 8.38 2.58 18.76
N LEU A 356 8.95 1.63 19.50
CA LEU A 356 8.22 0.48 20.06
C LEU A 356 7.46 0.81 21.33
N ASP A 357 7.97 1.79 22.09
CA ASP A 357 7.32 2.20 23.31
C ASP A 357 6.08 3.05 23.03
N ARG A 358 5.00 2.77 23.73
CA ARG A 358 3.74 3.52 23.58
C ARG A 358 3.75 4.76 24.46
N MET A 359 3.44 5.89 23.84
CA MET A 359 3.32 7.16 24.57
C MET A 359 2.03 7.21 25.38
N SER A 360 2.04 7.96 26.49
CA SER A 360 0.82 8.25 27.23
C SER A 360 -0.11 9.18 26.45
N ARG A 361 -1.38 9.24 26.86
CA ARG A 361 -2.35 10.15 26.24
C ARG A 361 -1.97 11.61 26.43
N GLU A 362 -1.39 11.93 27.58
CA GLU A 362 -0.91 13.28 27.92
C GLU A 362 0.21 13.70 26.97
N GLU A 363 1.20 12.82 26.76
CA GLU A 363 2.30 13.05 25.81
C GLU A 363 1.79 13.25 24.38
N ALA A 364 0.83 12.42 23.94
CA ALA A 364 0.19 12.58 22.64
C ALA A 364 -0.57 13.90 22.51
N GLY A 365 -1.19 14.39 23.60
CA GLY A 365 -1.83 15.70 23.67
C GLY A 365 -0.83 16.86 23.57
N GLU A 366 0.33 16.77 24.23
CA GLU A 366 1.41 17.77 24.11
C GLU A 366 1.94 17.87 22.67
N ILE A 367 2.04 16.73 21.98
CA ILE A 367 2.45 16.67 20.56
C ILE A 367 1.40 17.35 19.68
N GLU A 368 0.12 17.01 19.83
CA GLU A 368 -0.98 17.65 19.10
C GLU A 368 -1.02 19.16 19.33
N GLU A 369 -0.91 19.58 20.57
CA GLU A 369 -0.91 20.99 20.96
C GLU A 369 0.25 21.77 20.31
N THR A 370 1.44 21.17 20.21
CA THR A 370 2.59 21.77 19.53
C THR A 370 2.32 22.00 18.06
N VAL A 371 1.75 21.00 17.38
CA VAL A 371 1.35 21.12 15.96
C VAL A 371 0.26 22.18 15.80
N ARG A 372 -0.78 22.16 16.65
CA ARG A 372 -1.91 23.10 16.62
C ARG A 372 -1.44 24.54 16.78
N LYS A 373 -0.61 24.82 17.78
CA LYS A 373 -0.02 26.17 17.99
C LYS A 373 0.79 26.63 16.78
N THR A 374 1.57 25.75 16.19
CA THR A 374 2.35 26.08 14.98
C THR A 374 1.43 26.39 13.79
N VAL A 375 0.38 25.60 13.61
CA VAL A 375 -0.65 25.81 12.56
C VAL A 375 -1.32 27.19 12.75
N GLU A 376 -1.70 27.57 13.97
CA GLU A 376 -2.30 28.85 14.31
C GLU A 376 -1.37 30.05 13.98
N THR A 377 -0.04 29.88 14.10
CA THR A 377 0.92 30.93 13.70
C THR A 377 1.00 31.13 12.18
N ILE A 378 0.52 30.17 11.40
CA ILE A 378 0.49 30.26 9.92
C ILE A 378 -0.81 30.95 9.49
N HIS A 379 -1.94 30.47 10.01
CA HIS A 379 -3.24 31.08 9.78
C HIS A 379 -4.18 30.76 10.95
N PRO A 380 -4.79 31.75 11.59
CA PRO A 380 -5.55 31.56 12.85
C PRO A 380 -6.85 30.74 12.68
N GLU A 381 -7.39 30.63 11.46
CA GLU A 381 -8.61 29.86 11.18
C GLU A 381 -8.34 28.42 10.71
N LEU A 382 -7.06 28.00 10.64
CA LEU A 382 -6.72 26.62 10.36
C LEU A 382 -7.15 25.72 11.52
N ILE A 383 -7.75 24.61 11.19
CA ILE A 383 -8.16 23.59 12.14
C ILE A 383 -7.11 22.48 12.13
N ALA A 384 -6.54 22.17 13.29
CA ALA A 384 -5.69 21.00 13.51
C ALA A 384 -6.37 20.09 14.54
N GLN A 385 -6.55 18.81 14.20
CA GLN A 385 -7.26 17.84 15.03
C GLN A 385 -6.48 16.52 15.09
N ALA A 386 -6.07 16.12 16.30
CA ALA A 386 -5.52 14.79 16.49
C ALA A 386 -6.59 13.71 16.24
N CYS A 387 -6.19 12.67 15.55
CA CYS A 387 -7.00 11.53 15.14
C CYS A 387 -6.56 10.23 15.83
N GLY A 388 -6.64 9.11 15.15
CA GLY A 388 -6.13 7.82 15.60
C GLY A 388 -6.66 7.36 16.97
N SER A 389 -5.82 6.64 17.67
CA SER A 389 -6.13 6.13 19.02
C SER A 389 -6.33 7.25 20.05
N TYR A 390 -5.66 8.39 19.87
CA TYR A 390 -5.86 9.56 20.71
C TYR A 390 -7.32 10.05 20.68
N ARG A 391 -7.88 10.27 19.49
CA ARG A 391 -9.27 10.72 19.35
C ARG A 391 -10.28 9.69 19.83
N ARG A 392 -9.95 8.38 19.73
CA ARG A 392 -10.78 7.30 20.27
C ARG A 392 -10.72 7.16 21.80
N GLY A 393 -10.03 8.04 22.50
CA GLY A 393 -9.99 8.04 23.98
C GLY A 393 -9.08 6.99 24.60
N LYS A 394 -8.12 6.40 23.84
CA LYS A 394 -7.21 5.38 24.39
C LYS A 394 -6.24 5.99 25.41
N PRO A 395 -5.90 5.25 26.49
CA PRO A 395 -4.95 5.73 27.51
C PRO A 395 -3.51 5.82 26.99
N THR A 396 -3.19 5.07 25.92
CA THR A 396 -1.87 5.11 25.27
C THR A 396 -1.99 5.15 23.76
N CYS A 397 -1.03 5.81 23.09
CA CYS A 397 -0.96 5.95 21.64
C CYS A 397 0.34 5.36 21.08
N GLY A 398 0.31 4.85 19.88
CA GLY A 398 1.52 4.40 19.15
C GLY A 398 2.13 5.50 18.30
N ASP A 399 1.28 6.39 17.80
CA ASP A 399 1.59 7.53 16.95
C ASP A 399 0.60 8.65 17.19
N VAL A 400 0.85 9.82 16.60
CA VAL A 400 -0.07 10.95 16.61
C VAL A 400 -0.37 11.34 15.16
N ASP A 401 -1.62 11.12 14.74
CA ASP A 401 -2.12 11.60 13.45
C ASP A 401 -2.76 12.96 13.63
N VAL A 402 -2.27 14.01 12.97
CA VAL A 402 -2.87 15.35 13.02
C VAL A 402 -3.45 15.71 11.67
N LEU A 403 -4.76 15.85 11.61
CA LEU A 403 -5.49 16.25 10.42
C LEU A 403 -5.64 17.78 10.41
N VAL A 404 -5.23 18.42 9.30
CA VAL A 404 -5.24 19.88 9.15
C VAL A 404 -6.11 20.28 7.96
N THR A 405 -6.95 21.29 8.15
CA THR A 405 -7.82 21.86 7.09
C THR A 405 -8.12 23.34 7.35
N HIS A 406 -8.74 23.98 6.37
CA HIS A 406 -9.26 25.36 6.54
C HIS A 406 -10.72 25.42 6.06
N PRO A 407 -11.65 26.04 6.85
CA PRO A 407 -13.08 26.04 6.54
C PRO A 407 -13.45 26.68 5.21
N ASP A 408 -12.64 27.62 4.70
CA ASP A 408 -12.89 28.26 3.40
C ASP A 408 -12.64 27.34 2.19
N GLY A 409 -12.11 26.14 2.39
CA GLY A 409 -11.78 25.17 1.35
C GLY A 409 -10.62 25.58 0.42
N LYS A 410 -9.90 26.65 0.71
CA LYS A 410 -8.83 27.22 -0.13
C LYS A 410 -7.52 27.43 0.61
N SER A 411 -7.57 28.02 1.80
CA SER A 411 -6.38 28.46 2.56
C SER A 411 -5.58 27.32 3.20
N HIS A 412 -6.03 26.08 3.08
CA HIS A 412 -5.23 24.88 3.37
C HIS A 412 -4.11 24.64 2.33
N LYS A 413 -4.20 25.26 1.12
CA LYS A 413 -3.22 25.08 0.06
C LYS A 413 -1.95 25.85 0.34
N GLY A 414 -0.80 25.23 0.08
CA GLY A 414 0.51 25.86 0.23
C GLY A 414 1.05 25.96 1.65
N ILE A 415 0.28 25.58 2.69
CA ILE A 415 0.75 25.63 4.07
C ILE A 415 1.70 24.48 4.44
N PHE A 416 1.66 23.39 3.69
CA PHE A 416 2.36 22.14 3.99
C PHE A 416 3.86 22.34 4.24
N TYR A 417 4.55 22.94 3.29
CA TYR A 417 5.98 23.18 3.40
C TYR A 417 6.33 24.11 4.57
N ASN A 418 5.56 25.19 4.72
CA ASN A 418 5.77 26.16 5.78
C ASN A 418 5.56 25.55 7.18
N LEU A 419 4.53 24.71 7.33
CA LEU A 419 4.27 24.00 8.58
C LEU A 419 5.42 23.05 8.95
N ILE A 420 5.85 22.22 8.02
CA ILE A 420 6.94 21.28 8.28
C ILE A 420 8.25 22.02 8.57
N LEU A 421 8.54 23.10 7.83
CA LEU A 421 9.72 23.91 8.05
C LEU A 421 9.72 24.54 9.46
N LYS A 422 8.63 25.18 9.87
CA LYS A 422 8.51 25.76 11.22
C LYS A 422 8.69 24.74 12.34
N LEU A 423 8.09 23.55 12.19
CA LEU A 423 8.24 22.48 13.19
C LEU A 423 9.68 21.94 13.26
N LYS A 424 10.41 21.95 12.13
CA LYS A 424 11.85 21.63 12.10
C LYS A 424 12.70 22.73 12.71
N GLU A 425 12.43 23.99 12.41
CA GLU A 425 13.13 25.15 13.00
C GLU A 425 12.98 25.21 14.53
N GLN A 426 11.85 24.75 15.06
CA GLN A 426 11.62 24.60 16.50
C GLN A 426 12.39 23.41 17.11
N GLY A 427 13.05 22.58 16.30
CA GLY A 427 13.69 21.34 16.73
C GLY A 427 12.68 20.24 17.13
N PHE A 428 11.40 20.43 16.82
CA PHE A 428 10.35 19.47 17.19
C PHE A 428 10.33 18.26 16.26
N ILE A 429 10.40 18.45 14.92
CA ILE A 429 10.62 17.37 13.97
C ILE A 429 12.11 17.07 13.90
N THR A 430 12.49 15.82 14.18
CA THR A 430 13.89 15.37 14.22
C THR A 430 14.32 14.65 12.96
N ASP A 431 13.44 13.83 12.37
CA ASP A 431 13.74 13.07 11.15
C ASP A 431 12.51 12.92 10.26
N ASP A 432 12.74 12.95 8.94
CA ASP A 432 11.70 12.73 7.95
C ASP A 432 11.60 11.23 7.63
N LEU A 433 10.38 10.74 7.46
CA LEU A 433 10.13 9.37 7.01
C LEU A 433 9.56 9.37 5.59
N VAL A 434 8.39 9.98 5.40
CA VAL A 434 7.74 10.09 4.10
C VAL A 434 7.16 11.50 3.96
N SER A 435 7.42 12.13 2.83
CA SER A 435 6.73 13.35 2.43
C SER A 435 6.11 13.10 1.06
N SER A 436 4.80 13.19 0.95
CA SER A 436 4.05 12.98 -0.29
C SER A 436 3.15 14.17 -0.56
N GLU A 437 3.42 14.87 -1.66
CA GLU A 437 2.61 15.98 -2.14
C GLU A 437 1.45 15.52 -3.04
N SER A 438 1.34 14.23 -3.35
CA SER A 438 0.52 13.74 -4.45
C SER A 438 -0.39 12.58 -4.10
N ASP A 439 -1.36 12.80 -3.20
CA ASP A 439 -2.54 11.94 -3.16
C ASP A 439 -3.78 12.80 -3.48
N GLY A 440 -3.94 13.13 -4.77
CA GLY A 440 -4.96 14.08 -5.20
C GLY A 440 -4.75 15.49 -4.63
N ASN A 441 -5.72 15.97 -3.84
CA ASN A 441 -5.64 17.27 -3.16
C ASN A 441 -5.13 17.17 -1.71
N GLN A 442 -4.82 15.95 -1.21
CA GLN A 442 -4.30 15.75 0.14
C GLN A 442 -2.78 15.72 0.14
N GLN A 443 -2.19 16.28 1.20
CA GLN A 443 -0.74 16.26 1.41
C GLN A 443 -0.46 15.53 2.71
N LYS A 444 0.51 14.61 2.71
CA LYS A 444 0.85 13.77 3.85
C LYS A 444 2.31 13.88 4.19
N TYR A 445 2.58 14.07 5.46
CA TYR A 445 3.90 14.02 6.06
C TYR A 445 3.92 12.95 7.15
N LEU A 446 4.90 12.07 7.11
CA LEU A 446 5.19 11.12 8.17
C LEU A 446 6.62 11.41 8.66
N GLY A 447 6.78 11.56 9.95
CA GLY A 447 8.07 11.89 10.54
C GLY A 447 8.23 11.38 11.96
N VAL A 448 9.38 11.74 12.52
CA VAL A 448 9.70 11.52 13.91
C VAL A 448 9.79 12.87 14.58
N CYS A 449 9.16 13.03 15.75
CA CYS A 449 9.19 14.23 16.54
C CYS A 449 9.69 13.92 17.96
N GLN A 450 10.13 14.97 18.67
CA GLN A 450 10.52 14.90 20.07
C GLN A 450 10.05 16.17 20.79
N LEU A 451 9.34 15.99 21.90
CA LEU A 451 8.98 17.10 22.78
C LEU A 451 10.21 17.66 23.49
N PRO A 452 10.25 18.96 23.77
CA PRO A 452 11.34 19.54 24.53
C PRO A 452 11.36 19.02 25.97
N GLY A 453 12.56 18.81 26.54
CA GLY A 453 12.74 18.36 27.91
C GLY A 453 13.74 17.20 28.03
N LYS A 454 14.10 16.86 29.27
CA LYS A 454 15.00 15.75 29.57
C LYS A 454 14.23 14.42 29.48
N ASN A 455 14.86 13.39 28.91
CA ASN A 455 14.32 12.02 28.81
C ASN A 455 13.01 11.89 28.00
N ARG A 456 12.75 12.81 27.06
CA ARG A 456 11.66 12.66 26.11
C ARG A 456 12.08 11.71 24.99
N LEU A 457 11.24 10.73 24.67
CA LEU A 457 11.47 9.76 23.60
C LEU A 457 11.07 10.34 22.25
N HIS A 458 11.62 9.77 21.19
CA HIS A 458 11.22 10.09 19.83
C HIS A 458 9.89 9.40 19.51
N ARG A 459 8.96 10.13 18.89
CA ARG A 459 7.60 9.66 18.62
C ARG A 459 7.23 9.80 17.16
N ARG A 460 6.38 8.93 16.69
CA ARG A 460 5.80 9.02 15.34
C ARG A 460 4.78 10.13 15.26
N LEU A 461 4.93 10.98 14.25
CA LEU A 461 4.00 12.07 13.93
C LEU A 461 3.62 12.00 12.46
N ASP A 462 2.33 11.92 12.20
CA ASP A 462 1.76 11.98 10.86
C ASP A 462 0.91 13.25 10.74
N ILE A 463 1.21 14.11 9.76
CA ILE A 463 0.44 15.33 9.48
C ILE A 463 -0.22 15.19 8.12
N ILE A 464 -1.54 15.36 8.08
CA ILE A 464 -2.33 15.20 6.87
C ILE A 464 -3.11 16.49 6.62
N ILE A 465 -2.83 17.16 5.50
CA ILE A 465 -3.56 18.36 5.09
C ILE A 465 -4.60 17.97 4.05
N VAL A 466 -5.85 18.35 4.28
CA VAL A 466 -6.98 17.97 3.43
C VAL A 466 -7.85 19.18 3.08
N PRO A 467 -8.47 19.18 1.88
CA PRO A 467 -9.53 20.13 1.56
C PRO A 467 -10.72 19.98 2.52
N TYR A 468 -11.43 21.08 2.78
CA TYR A 468 -12.53 21.07 3.75
C TYR A 468 -13.71 20.18 3.33
N ASP A 469 -13.98 20.06 2.04
CA ASP A 469 -15.01 19.17 1.49
C ASP A 469 -14.66 17.67 1.64
N GLU A 470 -13.39 17.33 1.83
CA GLU A 470 -12.92 15.97 2.13
C GLU A 470 -12.80 15.71 3.65
N TYR A 471 -12.85 16.77 4.48
CA TYR A 471 -12.50 16.72 5.89
C TYR A 471 -13.29 15.68 6.69
N ALA A 472 -14.61 15.62 6.51
CA ALA A 472 -15.45 14.67 7.25
C ALA A 472 -15.09 13.20 6.93
N CYS A 473 -14.88 12.86 5.66
CA CYS A 473 -14.46 11.53 5.25
C CYS A 473 -13.03 11.20 5.75
N ALA A 474 -12.13 12.17 5.69
CA ALA A 474 -10.78 12.04 6.23
C ALA A 474 -10.81 11.84 7.76
N LEU A 475 -11.64 12.60 8.46
CA LEU A 475 -11.79 12.50 9.91
C LEU A 475 -12.30 11.12 10.34
N VAL A 476 -13.29 10.55 9.65
CA VAL A 476 -13.74 9.16 9.85
C VAL A 476 -12.60 8.19 9.62
N TYR A 477 -11.86 8.35 8.52
CA TYR A 477 -10.81 7.43 8.11
C TYR A 477 -9.63 7.44 9.09
N PHE A 478 -9.08 8.61 9.41
CA PHE A 478 -7.93 8.75 10.30
C PHE A 478 -8.27 8.52 11.78
N THR A 479 -9.52 8.74 12.19
CA THR A 479 -9.98 8.34 13.53
C THR A 479 -9.98 6.82 13.71
N GLY A 480 -10.39 6.06 12.69
CA GLY A 480 -10.47 4.59 12.76
C GLY A 480 -11.58 4.09 13.70
N SER A 481 -11.46 2.90 14.27
CA SER A 481 -10.33 1.94 14.18
C SER A 481 -10.21 1.34 12.76
N ALA A 482 -9.13 0.61 12.51
CA ALA A 482 -8.97 -0.11 11.23
C ALA A 482 -10.13 -1.11 10.99
N HIS A 483 -10.64 -1.76 12.03
CA HIS A 483 -11.76 -2.68 11.92
C HIS A 483 -13.08 -1.95 11.67
N PHE A 484 -13.31 -0.83 12.35
CA PHE A 484 -14.45 0.05 12.09
C PHE A 484 -14.46 0.54 10.64
N ASN A 485 -13.36 1.08 10.15
CA ASN A 485 -13.20 1.56 8.78
C ASN A 485 -13.44 0.46 7.75
N ARG A 486 -12.90 -0.73 7.98
CA ARG A 486 -13.10 -1.90 7.12
C ARG A 486 -14.57 -2.28 7.02
N SER A 487 -15.28 -2.31 8.16
CA SER A 487 -16.71 -2.58 8.22
C SER A 487 -17.52 -1.52 7.47
N LEU A 488 -17.20 -0.24 7.65
CA LEU A 488 -17.89 0.87 7.02
C LEU A 488 -17.70 0.89 5.49
N ARG A 489 -16.45 0.64 5.03
CA ARG A 489 -16.13 0.53 3.60
C ARG A 489 -16.79 -0.68 2.95
N HIS A 490 -16.87 -1.81 3.67
CA HIS A 490 -17.57 -3.00 3.17
C HIS A 490 -19.07 -2.76 3.08
N LEU A 491 -19.68 -2.09 4.06
CA LEU A 491 -21.09 -1.68 3.99
C LEU A 491 -21.33 -0.76 2.80
N ALA A 492 -20.48 0.26 2.58
CA ALA A 492 -20.55 1.14 1.41
C ALA A 492 -20.54 0.33 0.09
N LYS A 493 -19.62 -0.65 -0.03
CA LYS A 493 -19.57 -1.54 -1.20
C LYS A 493 -20.88 -2.32 -1.40
N LYS A 494 -21.49 -2.83 -0.34
CA LYS A 494 -22.77 -3.55 -0.39
C LYS A 494 -23.94 -2.63 -0.77
N CYS A 495 -23.86 -1.35 -0.44
CA CYS A 495 -24.86 -0.33 -0.84
C CYS A 495 -24.61 0.24 -2.25
N GLY A 496 -23.70 -0.33 -3.06
CA GLY A 496 -23.37 0.21 -4.38
C GLY A 496 -22.52 1.50 -4.31
N MET A 497 -21.97 1.80 -3.15
CA MET A 497 -21.19 3.01 -2.87
C MET A 497 -19.69 2.70 -2.74
N SER A 498 -18.86 3.74 -2.61
CA SER A 498 -17.44 3.66 -2.27
C SER A 498 -17.09 4.73 -1.25
N LEU A 499 -16.47 4.33 -0.14
CA LEU A 499 -15.97 5.24 0.88
C LEU A 499 -14.44 5.19 0.91
N SER A 500 -13.82 6.37 0.88
CA SER A 500 -12.38 6.58 1.06
C SER A 500 -12.13 7.71 2.06
N ASN A 501 -10.88 8.06 2.30
CA ASN A 501 -10.51 9.26 3.05
C ASN A 501 -10.86 10.57 2.30
N HIS A 502 -11.08 10.52 0.99
CA HIS A 502 -11.44 11.68 0.18
C HIS A 502 -12.94 11.92 0.12
N ALA A 503 -13.73 10.88 -0.10
CA ALA A 503 -15.17 11.05 -0.35
C ALA A 503 -15.96 9.76 -0.15
N LEU A 504 -17.27 9.94 0.11
CA LEU A 504 -18.30 8.95 -0.12
C LEU A 504 -18.84 9.15 -1.55
N ARG A 505 -18.85 8.09 -2.36
CA ARG A 505 -19.36 8.12 -3.74
C ARG A 505 -20.51 7.14 -3.88
N LYS A 506 -21.57 7.54 -4.56
CA LYS A 506 -22.70 6.70 -4.95
C LYS A 506 -22.64 6.32 -6.43
N ASP A 507 -23.49 5.40 -6.85
CA ASP A 507 -23.64 4.96 -8.25
C ASP A 507 -22.33 4.36 -8.82
N VAL A 508 -21.54 3.70 -7.97
CA VAL A 508 -20.27 3.09 -8.33
C VAL A 508 -20.51 1.80 -9.10
N ILE A 509 -20.05 1.73 -10.35
CA ILE A 509 -20.18 0.54 -11.18
C ILE A 509 -18.90 -0.31 -11.05
N ARG A 510 -19.07 -1.58 -10.67
CA ARG A 510 -17.97 -2.54 -10.51
C ARG A 510 -18.15 -3.76 -11.41
N LYS A 511 -17.01 -4.29 -11.89
CA LYS A 511 -16.93 -5.62 -12.53
C LYS A 511 -15.98 -6.48 -11.68
N GLY A 512 -16.55 -7.35 -10.85
CA GLY A 512 -15.79 -8.03 -9.81
C GLY A 512 -15.27 -7.03 -8.77
N THR A 513 -13.96 -7.03 -8.53
CA THR A 513 -13.29 -6.10 -7.62
C THR A 513 -13.01 -4.73 -8.24
N GLN A 514 -12.90 -4.64 -9.57
CA GLN A 514 -12.51 -3.43 -10.29
C GLN A 514 -13.66 -2.43 -10.40
N LYS A 515 -13.40 -1.15 -10.07
CA LYS A 515 -14.32 -0.04 -10.33
C LYS A 515 -14.21 0.36 -11.81
N ILE A 516 -15.32 0.26 -12.55
CA ILE A 516 -15.42 0.72 -13.95
C ILE A 516 -15.81 2.19 -13.99
N TYR A 517 -16.68 2.60 -13.07
CA TYR A 517 -17.08 3.98 -12.86
C TYR A 517 -16.94 4.31 -11.38
N GLU A 518 -16.21 5.37 -11.09
CA GLU A 518 -15.87 5.80 -9.72
C GLU A 518 -17.09 6.28 -8.92
N GLY A 519 -18.20 6.59 -9.59
CA GLY A 519 -19.42 7.13 -8.99
C GLY A 519 -19.37 8.64 -8.77
N THR A 520 -20.52 9.17 -8.32
CA THR A 520 -20.71 10.59 -8.02
C THR A 520 -20.45 10.86 -6.55
N VAL A 521 -19.74 11.94 -6.22
CA VAL A 521 -19.48 12.35 -4.84
C VAL A 521 -20.80 12.71 -4.15
N VAL A 522 -21.00 12.19 -2.95
CA VAL A 522 -22.11 12.54 -2.05
C VAL A 522 -21.58 13.60 -1.08
N PRO A 523 -22.21 14.77 -0.98
CA PRO A 523 -21.83 15.77 0.02
C PRO A 523 -21.96 15.20 1.44
N THR A 524 -20.86 15.24 2.18
CA THR A 524 -20.79 14.75 3.55
C THR A 524 -20.09 15.79 4.44
N PRO A 525 -20.82 16.82 4.90
CA PRO A 525 -20.23 17.93 5.66
C PRO A 525 -19.75 17.50 7.07
N THR A 526 -20.25 16.40 7.61
CA THR A 526 -19.93 15.90 8.95
C THR A 526 -19.70 14.39 8.94
N GLU A 527 -19.01 13.86 9.95
CA GLU A 527 -18.88 12.39 10.15
C GLU A 527 -20.25 11.71 10.29
N GLU A 528 -21.19 12.38 10.95
CA GLU A 528 -22.57 11.89 11.09
C GLU A 528 -23.23 11.72 9.73
N SER A 529 -23.07 12.69 8.82
CA SER A 529 -23.63 12.60 7.46
C SER A 529 -23.05 11.43 6.67
N VAL A 530 -21.76 11.10 6.85
CA VAL A 530 -21.16 9.90 6.23
C VAL A 530 -21.87 8.62 6.68
N MET A 531 -22.11 8.48 7.99
CA MET A 531 -22.75 7.28 8.56
C MET A 531 -24.23 7.22 8.21
N THR A 532 -24.93 8.35 8.26
CA THR A 532 -26.34 8.48 7.89
C THR A 532 -26.57 8.10 6.43
N CYS A 533 -25.73 8.57 5.50
CA CYS A 533 -25.83 8.18 4.09
C CYS A 533 -25.66 6.68 3.87
N LEU A 534 -24.90 6.00 4.71
CA LEU A 534 -24.76 4.54 4.71
C LEU A 534 -25.89 3.83 5.47
N GLY A 535 -26.75 4.59 6.14
CA GLY A 535 -27.91 4.12 6.90
C GLY A 535 -27.54 3.37 8.17
N VAL A 536 -26.44 3.78 8.82
CA VAL A 536 -26.04 3.32 10.15
C VAL A 536 -26.06 4.48 11.14
N PRO A 537 -26.29 4.21 12.44
CA PRO A 537 -26.28 5.26 13.45
C PRO A 537 -24.88 5.85 13.58
N TYR A 538 -24.81 7.15 13.90
CA TYR A 538 -23.55 7.78 14.25
C TYR A 538 -22.93 7.10 15.47
N ARG A 539 -21.62 6.87 15.39
CA ARG A 539 -20.81 6.39 16.51
C ARG A 539 -19.78 7.45 16.85
N PRO A 540 -19.77 7.96 18.07
CA PRO A 540 -18.69 8.85 18.50
C PRO A 540 -17.34 8.12 18.50
N PRO A 541 -16.21 8.84 18.47
CA PRO A 541 -14.88 8.24 18.31
C PRO A 541 -14.53 7.13 19.30
N ASP A 542 -14.89 7.29 20.56
CA ASP A 542 -14.69 6.33 21.64
C ASP A 542 -15.47 5.02 21.47
N GLU A 543 -16.57 5.05 20.71
CA GLU A 543 -17.36 3.86 20.35
C GLU A 543 -16.84 3.12 19.11
N ARG A 544 -15.71 3.53 18.50
CA ARG A 544 -15.19 2.95 17.26
C ARG A 544 -13.99 2.01 17.46
N ASP A 545 -13.63 1.69 18.68
CA ASP A 545 -12.43 0.90 18.99
C ASP A 545 -12.72 -0.61 19.01
N HIS A 546 -13.00 -1.15 17.83
CA HIS A 546 -13.31 -2.57 17.63
C HIS A 546 -12.08 -3.40 17.36
#